data_40d1c6e3fd3dc804940b2817b6feaad8
#
_entry.id   40d1c6e3fd3dc804940b2817b6feaad8
#
_cell.length_a   1.000
_cell.length_b   1.000
_cell.length_c   1.000
_cell.angle_alpha   90.00
_cell.angle_beta   90.00
_cell.angle_gamma   90.00
#
_symmetry.space_group_name_H-M   'P 1'
#
loop_
_entity.id
_entity.type
_entity.pdbx_description
1 polymer ?
#
loop_
_entity_poly.entity_id
_entity_poly.type
_entity_poly.pdbx_seq_one_letter_code
_entity_poly.pdbx_strand_id
1 'polypeptide(L)'
;MLLRRLSIQWKITLLAGLCLLGVVSLLSGLSVYRTQHSTSLVKQSSTEMLNEAAQARLQSRGEVQAMRIQRYIMDAYQYGKGFSRQVLFLRDQAQKRFLDAYDLREDLTRQVKTALEGNPELLGLYVAFEPDALDGKDKLFAGQGELGSNDAGRFSIYWSQATPGHLESEAMAESLLQDTSPGPSGSAYNAWFTCPKTTGQPCVLDPYFDDVGNKKMLMTSIAFPLELDGKVIGVMGLDISMEKLQEIAVEGSQELYEGQGRVSIVSAAGLLAGHSADASKLSKKLQEVYPNQGTDLLQAIAANHEQVFHQDDQLRVVEPLQPIPGSKPWGVLLEVPQNVLLGPAIELQNELDNQSVQGTVSQLGFGLVAILIGLFAMWLTARGVTRPILNV
;
A
#
# COMPACT_ATOMS: atom_id res chain seq x y z
N MET A 1 58.92 -52.55 -3.95
CA MET A 1 59.71 -53.55 -3.22
C MET A 1 59.01 -54.13 -1.97
N LEU A 2 58.08 -53.42 -1.32
CA LEU A 2 57.38 -53.87 -0.11
C LEU A 2 56.40 -55.07 -0.32
N LEU A 3 55.75 -55.19 -1.45
CA LEU A 3 54.80 -56.29 -1.74
C LEU A 3 55.41 -57.70 -1.89
N ARG A 4 56.73 -57.80 -2.09
CA ARG A 4 57.41 -59.09 -2.31
C ARG A 4 57.66 -59.90 -1.02
N ARG A 5 57.60 -59.27 0.15
CA ARG A 5 57.81 -59.86 1.47
C ARG A 5 56.53 -60.24 2.24
N LEU A 6 55.36 -59.92 1.71
CA LEU A 6 54.08 -60.21 2.36
C LEU A 6 53.64 -61.67 2.06
N SER A 7 53.03 -62.34 3.06
CA SER A 7 52.41 -63.64 2.84
C SER A 7 51.29 -63.58 1.78
N ILE A 8 50.98 -64.69 1.14
CA ILE A 8 49.90 -64.77 0.12
C ILE A 8 48.58 -64.25 0.69
N GLN A 9 48.29 -64.52 1.94
CA GLN A 9 47.13 -64.05 2.67
C GLN A 9 47.05 -62.52 2.65
N TRP A 10 48.13 -61.82 3.01
CA TRP A 10 48.17 -60.36 3.02
C TRP A 10 48.08 -59.71 1.62
N LYS A 11 48.62 -60.41 0.58
CA LYS A 11 48.53 -59.94 -0.80
C LYS A 11 47.08 -59.95 -1.33
N ILE A 12 46.34 -61.02 -1.04
CA ILE A 12 44.93 -61.15 -1.46
C ILE A 12 44.07 -60.14 -0.70
N THR A 13 44.23 -60.04 0.60
CA THR A 13 43.47 -59.08 1.43
C THR A 13 43.74 -57.64 1.03
N LEU A 14 44.97 -57.27 0.71
CA LEU A 14 45.35 -55.92 0.28
C LEU A 14 44.78 -55.55 -1.10
N LEU A 15 44.88 -56.50 -2.10
CA LEU A 15 44.36 -56.23 -3.42
C LEU A 15 42.83 -56.14 -3.45
N ALA A 16 42.16 -57.07 -2.79
CA ALA A 16 40.69 -57.03 -2.71
C ALA A 16 40.19 -55.88 -1.85
N GLY A 17 40.93 -55.47 -0.77
CA GLY A 17 40.62 -54.29 0.01
C GLY A 17 40.77 -53.00 -0.76
N LEU A 18 41.79 -52.91 -1.63
CA LEU A 18 41.98 -51.73 -2.51
C LEU A 18 40.81 -51.60 -3.54
N CYS A 19 40.40 -52.76 -4.13
CA CYS A 19 39.22 -52.77 -5.02
C CYS A 19 37.95 -52.35 -4.29
N LEU A 20 37.70 -52.85 -3.07
CA LEU A 20 36.54 -52.51 -2.27
C LEU A 20 36.56 -51.00 -1.91
N LEU A 21 37.72 -50.50 -1.48
CA LEU A 21 37.93 -49.07 -1.18
C LEU A 21 37.65 -48.21 -2.41
N GLY A 22 38.12 -48.59 -3.58
CA GLY A 22 37.85 -47.91 -4.86
C GLY A 22 36.37 -47.85 -5.21
N VAL A 23 35.66 -48.99 -5.11
CA VAL A 23 34.23 -49.05 -5.42
C VAL A 23 33.41 -48.27 -4.40
N VAL A 24 33.66 -48.40 -3.10
CA VAL A 24 32.90 -47.66 -2.08
C VAL A 24 33.18 -46.17 -2.18
N SER A 25 34.44 -45.74 -2.41
CA SER A 25 34.78 -44.34 -2.61
C SER A 25 34.09 -43.74 -3.84
N LEU A 26 34.05 -44.48 -4.93
CA LEU A 26 33.40 -44.04 -6.18
C LEU A 26 31.87 -43.92 -5.99
N LEU A 27 31.22 -44.88 -5.37
CA LEU A 27 29.79 -44.88 -5.10
C LEU A 27 29.42 -43.75 -4.10
N SER A 28 30.18 -43.59 -3.02
CA SER A 28 29.97 -42.54 -2.05
C SER A 28 30.19 -41.15 -2.68
N GLY A 29 31.24 -40.99 -3.48
CA GLY A 29 31.52 -39.75 -4.19
C GLY A 29 30.39 -39.38 -5.19
N LEU A 30 29.92 -40.37 -5.95
CA LEU A 30 28.79 -40.17 -6.88
C LEU A 30 27.48 -39.83 -6.13
N SER A 31 27.23 -40.50 -5.01
CA SER A 31 26.05 -40.24 -4.17
C SER A 31 26.08 -38.85 -3.59
N VAL A 32 27.21 -38.42 -3.01
CA VAL A 32 27.38 -37.05 -2.49
C VAL A 32 27.20 -36.01 -3.59
N TYR A 33 27.82 -36.22 -4.76
CA TYR A 33 27.67 -35.33 -5.91
C TYR A 33 26.20 -35.20 -6.36
N ARG A 34 25.48 -36.30 -6.49
CA ARG A 34 24.05 -36.27 -6.84
C ARG A 34 23.20 -35.56 -5.80
N THR A 35 23.44 -35.84 -4.51
CA THR A 35 22.70 -35.19 -3.40
C THR A 35 22.94 -33.69 -3.42
N GLN A 36 24.18 -33.23 -3.53
CA GLN A 36 24.50 -31.80 -3.57
C GLN A 36 23.88 -31.12 -4.80
N HIS A 37 23.96 -31.74 -5.97
CA HIS A 37 23.35 -31.17 -7.18
C HIS A 37 21.82 -31.11 -7.10
N SER A 38 21.18 -32.16 -6.58
CA SER A 38 19.73 -32.16 -6.36
C SER A 38 19.31 -31.10 -5.34
N THR A 39 20.03 -30.97 -4.22
CA THR A 39 19.76 -29.96 -3.20
C THR A 39 19.91 -28.55 -3.73
N SER A 40 20.92 -28.29 -4.57
CA SER A 40 21.10 -26.94 -5.17
C SER A 40 19.96 -26.56 -6.12
N LEU A 41 19.48 -27.51 -6.93
CA LEU A 41 18.31 -27.28 -7.81
C LEU A 41 17.03 -27.03 -7.01
N VAL A 42 16.78 -27.81 -5.96
CA VAL A 42 15.61 -27.63 -5.09
C VAL A 42 15.68 -26.28 -4.38
N LYS A 43 16.84 -25.89 -3.88
CA LYS A 43 17.06 -24.56 -3.25
C LYS A 43 16.70 -23.43 -4.23
N GLN A 44 17.31 -23.45 -5.41
CA GLN A 44 17.08 -22.40 -6.40
C GLN A 44 15.60 -22.30 -6.77
N SER A 45 14.98 -23.42 -7.13
CA SER A 45 13.57 -23.45 -7.52
C SER A 45 12.63 -23.05 -6.38
N SER A 46 12.89 -23.52 -5.15
CA SER A 46 12.07 -23.16 -3.98
C SER A 46 12.21 -21.70 -3.61
N THR A 47 13.43 -21.13 -3.68
CA THR A 47 13.65 -19.72 -3.41
C THR A 47 12.94 -18.83 -4.42
N GLU A 48 13.00 -19.19 -5.71
CA GLU A 48 12.31 -18.47 -6.78
C GLU A 48 10.79 -18.50 -6.59
N MET A 49 10.22 -19.70 -6.36
CA MET A 49 8.79 -19.84 -6.08
C MET A 49 8.32 -19.08 -4.83
N LEU A 50 9.12 -19.09 -3.75
CA LEU A 50 8.79 -18.35 -2.53
C LEU A 50 8.86 -16.84 -2.75
N ASN A 51 9.83 -16.38 -3.54
CA ASN A 51 9.95 -14.95 -3.88
C ASN A 51 8.75 -14.49 -4.72
N GLU A 52 8.38 -15.25 -5.76
CA GLU A 52 7.20 -14.97 -6.57
C GLU A 52 5.91 -14.99 -5.73
N ALA A 53 5.74 -15.99 -4.87
CA ALA A 53 4.58 -16.08 -4.00
C ALA A 53 4.51 -14.92 -2.99
N ALA A 54 5.65 -14.50 -2.44
CA ALA A 54 5.72 -13.37 -1.52
C ALA A 54 5.40 -12.05 -2.23
N GLN A 55 5.91 -11.85 -3.45
CA GLN A 55 5.59 -10.70 -4.28
C GLN A 55 4.09 -10.68 -4.62
N ALA A 56 3.53 -11.78 -5.11
CA ALA A 56 2.11 -11.88 -5.44
C ALA A 56 1.21 -11.61 -4.21
N ARG A 57 1.63 -12.09 -3.02
CA ARG A 57 0.94 -11.80 -1.76
C ARG A 57 0.97 -10.32 -1.42
N LEU A 58 2.12 -9.65 -1.60
CA LEU A 58 2.23 -8.21 -1.34
C LEU A 58 1.38 -7.40 -2.33
N GLN A 59 1.35 -7.77 -3.60
CA GLN A 59 0.48 -7.19 -4.63
C GLN A 59 -0.99 -7.32 -4.23
N SER A 60 -1.44 -8.52 -3.89
CA SER A 60 -2.82 -8.74 -3.42
C SER A 60 -3.16 -7.91 -2.16
N ARG A 61 -2.19 -7.70 -1.25
CA ARG A 61 -2.38 -6.80 -0.11
C ARG A 61 -2.47 -5.34 -0.54
N GLY A 62 -1.72 -4.93 -1.56
CA GLY A 62 -1.82 -3.60 -2.19
C GLY A 62 -3.22 -3.33 -2.71
N GLU A 63 -3.77 -4.26 -3.48
CA GLU A 63 -5.13 -4.18 -4.01
C GLU A 63 -6.18 -4.03 -2.89
N VAL A 64 -6.07 -4.83 -1.82
CA VAL A 64 -6.98 -4.74 -0.67
C VAL A 64 -6.91 -3.37 0.00
N GLN A 65 -5.71 -2.81 0.20
CA GLN A 65 -5.54 -1.49 0.80
C GLN A 65 -6.07 -0.39 -0.13
N ALA A 66 -5.80 -0.47 -1.43
CA ALA A 66 -6.33 0.46 -2.42
C ALA A 66 -7.87 0.45 -2.44
N MET A 67 -8.50 -0.74 -2.41
CA MET A 67 -9.95 -0.87 -2.33
C MET A 67 -10.52 -0.30 -1.02
N ARG A 68 -9.84 -0.45 0.12
CA ARG A 68 -10.27 0.12 1.42
C ARG A 68 -10.30 1.65 1.37
N ILE A 69 -9.24 2.26 0.84
CA ILE A 69 -9.13 3.71 0.68
C ILE A 69 -10.16 4.22 -0.34
N GLN A 70 -10.26 3.54 -1.48
CA GLN A 70 -11.23 3.89 -2.52
C GLN A 70 -12.67 3.84 -1.99
N ARG A 71 -13.02 2.82 -1.21
CA ARG A 71 -14.35 2.71 -0.60
C ARG A 71 -14.63 3.88 0.32
N TYR A 72 -13.70 4.23 1.20
CA TYR A 72 -13.86 5.37 2.11
C TYR A 72 -14.14 6.68 1.36
N ILE A 73 -13.34 6.98 0.33
CA ILE A 73 -13.51 8.18 -0.49
C ILE A 73 -14.82 8.09 -1.31
N MET A 74 -15.16 6.91 -1.83
CA MET A 74 -16.36 6.69 -2.62
C MET A 74 -17.64 6.82 -1.79
N ASP A 75 -17.65 6.40 -0.53
CA ASP A 75 -18.79 6.58 0.37
C ASP A 75 -19.06 8.07 0.59
N ALA A 76 -18.01 8.87 0.84
CA ALA A 76 -18.11 10.32 0.92
C ALA A 76 -18.58 10.95 -0.42
N TYR A 77 -18.06 10.46 -1.56
CA TYR A 77 -18.50 10.91 -2.90
C TYR A 77 -20.00 10.63 -3.13
N GLN A 78 -20.48 9.44 -2.81
CA GLN A 78 -21.90 9.10 -3.01
C GLN A 78 -22.80 9.96 -2.12
N TYR A 79 -22.39 10.20 -0.89
CA TYR A 79 -23.09 11.10 0.00
C TYR A 79 -23.15 12.53 -0.58
N GLY A 80 -22.02 13.10 -0.95
CA GLY A 80 -21.96 14.45 -1.53
C GLY A 80 -22.75 14.59 -2.82
N LYS A 81 -22.71 13.57 -3.69
CA LYS A 81 -23.53 13.54 -4.92
C LYS A 81 -25.02 13.53 -4.62
N GLY A 82 -25.46 12.84 -3.57
CA GLY A 82 -26.84 12.87 -3.10
C GLY A 82 -27.22 14.24 -2.56
N PHE A 83 -26.37 14.80 -1.72
CA PHE A 83 -26.63 16.10 -1.08
C PHE A 83 -26.58 17.27 -2.08
N SER A 84 -25.72 17.27 -3.07
CA SER A 84 -25.69 18.28 -4.13
C SER A 84 -27.02 18.36 -4.90
N ARG A 85 -27.64 17.21 -5.18
CA ARG A 85 -28.99 17.13 -5.79
C ARG A 85 -30.08 17.66 -4.86
N GLN A 86 -29.96 17.40 -3.56
CA GLN A 86 -30.89 17.93 -2.56
C GLN A 86 -30.83 19.46 -2.49
N VAL A 87 -29.64 20.05 -2.51
CA VAL A 87 -29.44 21.52 -2.56
C VAL A 87 -30.15 22.13 -3.77
N LEU A 88 -29.93 21.55 -4.96
CA LEU A 88 -30.61 22.00 -6.19
C LEU A 88 -32.13 21.84 -6.13
N PHE A 89 -32.60 20.73 -5.58
CA PHE A 89 -34.04 20.49 -5.40
C PHE A 89 -34.67 21.53 -4.46
N LEU A 90 -34.05 21.83 -3.34
CA LEU A 90 -34.54 22.86 -2.40
C LEU A 90 -34.63 24.23 -3.07
N ARG A 91 -33.59 24.63 -3.81
CA ARG A 91 -33.59 25.87 -4.59
C ARG A 91 -34.73 25.92 -5.60
N ASP A 92 -34.91 24.85 -6.41
CA ASP A 92 -35.99 24.76 -7.41
C ASP A 92 -37.37 24.84 -6.76
N GLN A 93 -37.58 24.12 -5.63
CA GLN A 93 -38.84 24.18 -4.89
C GLN A 93 -39.12 25.58 -4.33
N ALA A 94 -38.12 26.26 -3.80
CA ALA A 94 -38.27 27.62 -3.29
C ALA A 94 -38.70 28.60 -4.41
N GLN A 95 -38.07 28.52 -5.57
CA GLN A 95 -38.44 29.33 -6.72
C GLN A 95 -39.89 29.04 -7.21
N LYS A 96 -40.27 27.79 -7.34
CA LYS A 96 -41.60 27.38 -7.78
C LYS A 96 -42.72 27.76 -6.80
N ARG A 97 -42.41 27.82 -5.53
CA ARG A 97 -43.38 28.16 -4.46
C ARG A 97 -43.31 29.62 -4.07
N PHE A 98 -42.46 30.42 -4.70
CA PHE A 98 -42.24 31.82 -4.36
C PHE A 98 -41.86 32.02 -2.87
N LEU A 99 -41.01 31.09 -2.34
CA LEU A 99 -40.53 31.19 -0.98
C LEU A 99 -39.73 32.48 -0.80
N ASP A 100 -39.81 33.09 0.38
CA ASP A 100 -38.98 34.25 0.69
C ASP A 100 -37.49 33.89 0.69
N ALA A 101 -36.65 34.81 0.23
CA ALA A 101 -35.22 34.56 0.15
C ALA A 101 -34.55 34.35 1.54
N TYR A 102 -35.11 34.99 2.57
CA TYR A 102 -34.68 34.77 3.95
C TYR A 102 -34.91 33.31 4.35
N ASP A 103 -36.13 32.81 4.19
CA ASP A 103 -36.51 31.42 4.53
C ASP A 103 -35.65 30.40 3.74
N LEU A 104 -35.41 30.66 2.46
CA LEU A 104 -34.56 29.78 1.65
C LEU A 104 -33.13 29.70 2.18
N ARG A 105 -32.51 30.82 2.55
CA ARG A 105 -31.13 30.88 3.08
C ARG A 105 -31.04 30.23 4.45
N GLU A 106 -32.02 30.47 5.33
CA GLU A 106 -32.12 29.82 6.62
C GLU A 106 -32.29 28.30 6.48
N ASP A 107 -33.19 27.85 5.60
CA ASP A 107 -33.42 26.43 5.35
C ASP A 107 -32.17 25.74 4.80
N LEU A 108 -31.47 26.32 3.82
CA LEU A 108 -30.25 25.77 3.28
C LEU A 108 -29.14 25.69 4.33
N THR A 109 -28.93 26.75 5.11
CA THR A 109 -27.96 26.77 6.21
C THR A 109 -28.24 25.66 7.22
N ARG A 110 -29.51 25.48 7.61
CA ARG A 110 -29.96 24.41 8.49
C ARG A 110 -29.77 23.02 7.88
N GLN A 111 -30.01 22.86 6.58
CA GLN A 111 -29.81 21.58 5.87
C GLN A 111 -28.33 21.17 5.82
N VAL A 112 -27.42 22.11 5.53
CA VAL A 112 -25.96 21.82 5.55
C VAL A 112 -25.52 21.41 6.94
N LYS A 113 -25.98 22.10 8.00
CA LYS A 113 -25.73 21.74 9.38
C LYS A 113 -26.19 20.31 9.71
N THR A 114 -27.47 20.02 9.45
CA THR A 114 -28.07 18.71 9.75
C THR A 114 -27.38 17.58 8.95
N ALA A 115 -26.99 17.88 7.74
CA ALA A 115 -26.26 16.95 6.88
C ALA A 115 -24.89 16.60 7.48
N LEU A 116 -24.16 17.56 8.02
CA LEU A 116 -22.88 17.32 8.70
C LEU A 116 -23.07 16.61 10.05
N GLU A 117 -24.06 17.00 10.83
CA GLU A 117 -24.41 16.33 12.10
C GLU A 117 -24.66 14.82 11.93
N GLY A 118 -25.29 14.45 10.83
CA GLY A 118 -25.53 13.04 10.47
C GLY A 118 -24.30 12.27 9.97
N ASN A 119 -23.15 12.93 9.77
CA ASN A 119 -21.94 12.33 9.22
C ASN A 119 -20.68 12.74 10.00
N PRO A 120 -20.47 12.15 11.18
CA PRO A 120 -19.35 12.51 12.06
C PRO A 120 -17.96 12.21 11.47
N GLU A 121 -17.88 11.41 10.40
CA GLU A 121 -16.64 11.09 9.67
C GLU A 121 -16.19 12.22 8.73
N LEU A 122 -17.09 13.17 8.41
CA LEU A 122 -16.76 14.33 7.58
C LEU A 122 -16.22 15.46 8.45
N LEU A 123 -15.20 16.15 7.96
CA LEU A 123 -14.63 17.31 8.61
C LEU A 123 -15.49 18.57 8.39
N GLY A 124 -16.08 18.68 7.20
CA GLY A 124 -16.91 19.83 6.84
C GLY A 124 -17.79 19.59 5.63
N LEU A 125 -18.78 20.46 5.49
CA LEU A 125 -19.67 20.57 4.32
C LEU A 125 -19.82 22.05 3.97
N TYR A 126 -19.74 22.35 2.68
CA TYR A 126 -19.94 23.72 2.20
C TYR A 126 -20.85 23.77 0.96
N VAL A 127 -21.50 24.92 0.82
CA VAL A 127 -22.28 25.25 -0.36
C VAL A 127 -22.01 26.70 -0.71
N ALA A 128 -21.53 26.97 -1.91
CA ALA A 128 -21.29 28.31 -2.42
C ALA A 128 -21.93 28.49 -3.78
N PHE A 129 -22.81 29.46 -3.92
CA PHE A 129 -23.42 29.81 -5.20
C PHE A 129 -22.60 30.88 -5.95
N GLU A 130 -22.74 30.97 -7.24
CA GLU A 130 -22.26 32.10 -8.03
C GLU A 130 -23.06 33.38 -7.66
N PRO A 131 -22.51 34.58 -7.90
CA PRO A 131 -23.21 35.81 -7.55
C PRO A 131 -24.65 35.84 -8.09
N ASP A 132 -25.60 36.18 -7.22
CA ASP A 132 -27.04 36.24 -7.47
C ASP A 132 -27.68 34.91 -7.99
N ALA A 133 -26.93 33.78 -7.92
CA ALA A 133 -27.38 32.52 -8.51
C ALA A 133 -28.35 31.73 -7.64
N LEU A 134 -28.37 31.94 -6.32
CA LEU A 134 -29.31 31.28 -5.43
C LEU A 134 -30.73 31.85 -5.62
N ASP A 135 -30.94 33.13 -5.44
CA ASP A 135 -32.23 33.79 -5.33
C ASP A 135 -32.30 35.18 -6.02
N GLY A 136 -31.19 35.67 -6.59
CA GLY A 136 -31.11 36.97 -7.25
C GLY A 136 -31.06 38.17 -6.27
N LYS A 137 -30.78 37.94 -4.98
CA LYS A 137 -30.97 38.99 -3.95
C LYS A 137 -29.73 39.16 -3.06
N ASP A 138 -28.53 38.77 -3.53
CA ASP A 138 -27.30 38.84 -2.71
C ASP A 138 -27.09 40.16 -1.99
N LYS A 139 -27.29 41.26 -2.68
CA LYS A 139 -27.13 42.62 -2.12
C LYS A 139 -27.95 42.89 -0.85
N LEU A 140 -29.09 42.21 -0.67
CA LEU A 140 -29.92 42.35 0.52
C LEU A 140 -29.38 41.62 1.74
N PHE A 141 -28.48 40.64 1.50
CA PHE A 141 -27.95 39.75 2.53
C PHE A 141 -26.46 40.00 2.82
N ALA A 142 -25.87 41.11 2.36
CA ALA A 142 -24.46 41.41 2.59
C ALA A 142 -24.11 41.39 4.07
N GLY A 143 -23.12 40.56 4.46
CA GLY A 143 -22.66 40.41 5.82
C GLY A 143 -23.59 39.64 6.78
N GLN A 144 -24.66 39.01 6.26
CA GLN A 144 -25.57 38.19 7.09
C GLN A 144 -25.07 36.74 7.19
N GLY A 145 -23.96 36.53 7.92
CA GLY A 145 -23.29 35.23 8.07
C GLY A 145 -24.18 34.17 8.66
N GLU A 146 -25.12 34.50 9.55
CA GLU A 146 -26.10 33.54 10.13
C GLU A 146 -27.03 32.93 9.07
N LEU A 147 -27.23 33.63 7.97
CA LEU A 147 -28.00 33.17 6.81
C LEU A 147 -27.09 32.59 5.70
N GLY A 148 -25.85 32.26 6.02
CA GLY A 148 -24.88 31.72 5.08
C GLY A 148 -24.40 32.72 4.02
N SER A 149 -24.54 34.01 4.26
CA SER A 149 -24.26 35.08 3.31
C SER A 149 -22.99 35.83 3.68
N ASN A 150 -22.03 35.91 2.77
CA ASN A 150 -20.75 36.52 2.99
C ASN A 150 -20.81 38.07 2.95
N ASP A 151 -19.64 38.71 3.00
CA ASP A 151 -19.47 40.17 2.93
C ASP A 151 -20.07 40.81 1.67
N ALA A 152 -20.11 40.07 0.52
CA ALA A 152 -20.75 40.50 -0.71
C ALA A 152 -22.25 40.13 -0.77
N GLY A 153 -22.76 39.37 0.21
CA GLY A 153 -24.13 38.85 0.25
C GLY A 153 -24.33 37.52 -0.52
N ARG A 154 -23.26 37.03 -1.12
CA ARG A 154 -23.28 35.74 -1.80
C ARG A 154 -23.52 34.63 -0.79
N PHE A 155 -24.41 33.68 -1.11
CA PHE A 155 -24.57 32.49 -0.28
C PHE A 155 -23.34 31.59 -0.42
N SER A 156 -22.57 31.43 0.67
CA SER A 156 -21.33 30.67 0.74
C SER A 156 -21.09 30.14 2.14
N ILE A 157 -21.93 29.21 2.58
CA ILE A 157 -21.89 28.64 3.93
C ILE A 157 -20.90 27.48 4.03
N TYR A 158 -20.11 27.44 5.06
CA TYR A 158 -19.32 26.31 5.50
C TYR A 158 -19.71 25.91 6.91
N TRP A 159 -20.07 24.67 7.10
CA TRP A 159 -20.22 24.02 8.39
C TRP A 159 -19.10 23.04 8.60
N SER A 160 -18.45 23.09 9.74
CA SER A 160 -17.30 22.26 10.06
C SER A 160 -17.36 21.67 11.46
N GLN A 161 -16.61 20.57 11.68
CA GLN A 161 -16.45 19.93 12.97
C GLN A 161 -15.00 19.45 13.15
N ALA A 162 -14.15 20.33 13.66
CA ALA A 162 -12.77 19.98 14.02
C ALA A 162 -12.69 18.91 15.13
N THR A 163 -13.76 18.76 15.87
CA THR A 163 -13.99 17.68 16.83
C THR A 163 -15.41 17.16 16.60
N PRO A 164 -15.61 15.85 16.38
CA PRO A 164 -16.93 15.30 16.11
C PRO A 164 -17.99 15.78 17.12
N GLY A 165 -19.12 16.29 16.60
CA GLY A 165 -20.21 16.83 17.40
C GLY A 165 -20.08 18.29 17.84
N HIS A 166 -18.94 18.95 17.61
CA HIS A 166 -18.76 20.39 17.82
C HIS A 166 -18.82 21.11 16.48
N LEU A 167 -20.01 21.57 16.10
CA LEU A 167 -20.24 22.24 14.83
C LEU A 167 -20.01 23.74 14.95
N GLU A 168 -19.25 24.26 14.01
CA GLU A 168 -19.04 25.70 13.80
C GLU A 168 -19.44 26.05 12.37
N SER A 169 -19.89 27.28 12.15
CA SER A 169 -20.24 27.74 10.80
C SER A 169 -19.61 29.08 10.52
N GLU A 170 -19.28 29.28 9.25
CA GLU A 170 -18.87 30.58 8.74
C GLU A 170 -19.42 30.79 7.33
N ALA A 171 -19.71 32.04 7.00
CA ALA A 171 -19.94 32.45 5.62
C ALA A 171 -18.56 32.72 4.99
N MET A 172 -18.15 31.89 4.03
CA MET A 172 -16.85 32.00 3.38
C MET A 172 -16.72 33.33 2.66
N ALA A 173 -15.74 34.14 3.05
CA ALA A 173 -15.51 35.47 2.52
C ALA A 173 -15.26 35.45 1.00
N GLU A 174 -15.65 36.53 0.30
CA GLU A 174 -15.44 36.65 -1.14
C GLU A 174 -13.94 36.55 -1.50
N SER A 175 -13.05 37.00 -0.63
CA SER A 175 -11.59 36.85 -0.79
C SER A 175 -11.11 35.39 -0.84
N LEU A 176 -11.75 34.48 -0.07
CA LEU A 176 -11.42 33.04 -0.09
C LEU A 176 -11.86 32.38 -1.42
N LEU A 177 -13.06 32.75 -1.91
CA LEU A 177 -13.57 32.25 -3.19
C LEU A 177 -12.69 32.68 -4.38
N GLN A 178 -11.94 33.76 -4.23
CA GLN A 178 -11.05 34.35 -5.25
C GLN A 178 -9.56 34.06 -5.00
N ASP A 179 -9.20 33.36 -3.92
CA ASP A 179 -7.79 33.09 -3.58
C ASP A 179 -7.16 32.08 -4.52
N THR A 180 -6.27 32.56 -5.38
CA THR A 180 -5.48 31.73 -6.32
C THR A 180 -4.07 31.47 -5.84
N SER A 181 -3.74 31.75 -4.58
CA SER A 181 -2.42 31.45 -4.01
C SER A 181 -2.13 29.94 -4.10
N PRO A 182 -0.87 29.55 -4.34
CA PRO A 182 -0.55 28.14 -4.52
C PRO A 182 -0.59 27.37 -3.20
N GLY A 183 -1.35 26.27 -3.16
CA GLY A 183 -1.32 25.28 -2.09
C GLY A 183 -0.11 24.34 -2.16
N PRO A 184 -0.01 23.35 -1.29
CA PRO A 184 1.12 22.38 -1.25
C PRO A 184 1.32 21.60 -2.56
N SER A 185 0.26 21.30 -3.29
CA SER A 185 0.29 20.65 -4.61
C SER A 185 0.73 21.59 -5.75
N GLY A 186 0.75 22.90 -5.50
CA GLY A 186 0.90 23.93 -6.52
C GLY A 186 -0.43 24.34 -7.18
N SER A 187 -1.54 23.70 -6.85
CA SER A 187 -2.89 24.10 -7.28
C SER A 187 -3.32 25.37 -6.54
N ALA A 188 -4.22 26.16 -7.14
CA ALA A 188 -4.79 27.33 -6.49
C ALA A 188 -5.54 26.93 -5.21
N TYR A 189 -5.46 27.79 -4.16
CA TYR A 189 -6.14 27.54 -2.90
C TYR A 189 -7.65 27.35 -3.08
N ASN A 190 -8.28 28.16 -3.92
CA ASN A 190 -9.71 28.08 -4.25
C ASN A 190 -10.07 26.97 -5.26
N ALA A 191 -9.18 25.98 -5.46
CA ALA A 191 -9.45 24.87 -6.39
C ALA A 191 -10.70 24.06 -5.99
N TRP A 192 -11.05 24.01 -4.71
CA TRP A 192 -12.29 23.40 -4.20
C TRP A 192 -13.56 24.05 -4.78
N PHE A 193 -13.51 25.30 -5.16
CA PHE A 193 -14.60 26.03 -5.81
C PHE A 193 -14.44 26.08 -7.33
N THR A 194 -13.23 26.36 -7.82
CA THR A 194 -12.99 26.61 -9.24
C THR A 194 -12.89 25.35 -10.09
N CYS A 195 -12.42 24.21 -9.55
CA CYS A 195 -12.31 22.96 -10.30
C CYS A 195 -13.68 22.47 -10.80
N PRO A 196 -14.70 22.21 -9.94
CA PRO A 196 -15.99 21.74 -10.42
C PRO A 196 -16.73 22.78 -11.27
N LYS A 197 -16.53 24.06 -10.99
CA LYS A 197 -17.07 25.16 -11.79
C LYS A 197 -16.54 25.14 -13.22
N THR A 198 -15.22 24.93 -13.39
CA THR A 198 -14.55 24.98 -14.70
C THR A 198 -14.75 23.70 -15.49
N THR A 199 -14.73 22.55 -14.82
CA THR A 199 -14.81 21.24 -15.47
C THR A 199 -16.24 20.77 -15.70
N GLY A 200 -17.21 21.29 -14.93
CA GLY A 200 -18.57 20.74 -14.87
C GLY A 200 -18.64 19.33 -14.30
N GLN A 201 -17.57 18.85 -13.67
CA GLN A 201 -17.47 17.51 -13.12
C GLN A 201 -17.05 17.55 -11.63
N PRO A 202 -17.39 16.54 -10.85
CA PRO A 202 -16.86 16.41 -9.49
C PRO A 202 -15.34 16.37 -9.48
N CYS A 203 -14.73 17.04 -8.52
CA CYS A 203 -13.28 17.10 -8.32
C CYS A 203 -12.91 16.54 -6.95
N VAL A 204 -11.85 15.75 -6.88
CA VAL A 204 -11.13 15.44 -5.64
C VAL A 204 -9.83 16.22 -5.63
N LEU A 205 -9.54 16.88 -4.53
CA LEU A 205 -8.38 17.76 -4.40
C LEU A 205 -7.19 17.00 -3.79
N ASP A 206 -5.99 17.46 -4.11
CA ASP A 206 -4.81 17.01 -3.39
C ASP A 206 -4.84 17.57 -1.95
N PRO A 207 -4.15 16.92 -0.98
CA PRO A 207 -4.09 17.40 0.39
C PRO A 207 -3.66 18.87 0.52
N TYR A 208 -4.40 19.66 1.29
CA TYR A 208 -4.11 21.05 1.57
C TYR A 208 -4.44 21.41 3.02
N PHE A 209 -3.90 22.55 3.50
CA PHE A 209 -4.20 23.06 4.82
C PHE A 209 -5.34 24.06 4.75
N ASP A 210 -6.26 23.97 5.71
CA ASP A 210 -7.32 24.95 5.91
C ASP A 210 -7.60 25.14 7.40
N ASP A 211 -8.21 26.25 7.74
CA ASP A 211 -8.63 26.57 9.09
C ASP A 211 -10.05 26.00 9.33
N VAL A 212 -10.16 25.09 10.30
CA VAL A 212 -11.43 24.51 10.74
C VAL A 212 -11.71 25.02 12.14
N GLY A 213 -12.60 25.99 12.25
CA GLY A 213 -12.72 26.78 13.47
C GLY A 213 -11.40 27.46 13.82
N ASN A 214 -10.85 27.16 14.98
CA ASN A 214 -9.57 27.72 15.44
C ASN A 214 -8.36 26.78 15.25
N LYS A 215 -8.50 25.73 14.42
CA LYS A 215 -7.44 24.72 14.19
C LYS A 215 -7.08 24.66 12.72
N LYS A 216 -5.78 24.73 12.44
CA LYS A 216 -5.26 24.45 11.10
C LYS A 216 -5.20 22.94 10.89
N MET A 217 -5.98 22.44 9.95
CA MET A 217 -6.09 21.01 9.66
C MET A 217 -5.61 20.69 8.25
N LEU A 218 -5.07 19.51 8.08
CA LEU A 218 -4.75 18.96 6.76
C LEU A 218 -5.93 18.11 6.28
N MET A 219 -6.45 18.42 5.08
CA MET A 219 -7.65 17.82 4.54
C MET A 219 -7.56 17.62 3.04
N THR A 220 -8.50 16.88 2.49
CA THR A 220 -8.85 16.86 1.06
C THR A 220 -10.33 17.11 0.91
N SER A 221 -10.73 17.70 -0.21
CA SER A 221 -12.14 17.96 -0.52
C SER A 221 -12.61 17.16 -1.72
N ILE A 222 -13.87 16.77 -1.68
CA ILE A 222 -14.61 16.31 -2.85
C ILE A 222 -15.66 17.38 -3.15
N ALA A 223 -15.54 18.04 -4.29
CA ALA A 223 -16.37 19.16 -4.68
C ALA A 223 -17.24 18.79 -5.90
N PHE A 224 -18.50 19.21 -5.89
CA PHE A 224 -19.51 18.88 -6.89
C PHE A 224 -20.05 20.15 -7.53
N PRO A 225 -20.19 20.20 -8.87
CA PRO A 225 -20.87 21.31 -9.51
C PRO A 225 -22.36 21.27 -9.18
N LEU A 226 -22.93 22.41 -8.85
CA LEU A 226 -24.36 22.64 -8.81
C LEU A 226 -24.81 23.15 -10.19
N GLU A 227 -25.29 22.24 -11.01
CA GLU A 227 -25.63 22.53 -12.42
C GLU A 227 -27.14 22.70 -12.61
N LEU A 228 -27.51 23.74 -13.30
CA LEU A 228 -28.88 24.02 -13.72
C LEU A 228 -28.88 24.44 -15.19
N ASP A 229 -29.68 23.78 -16.01
CA ASP A 229 -29.84 24.06 -17.44
C ASP A 229 -28.51 24.12 -18.21
N GLY A 230 -27.54 23.21 -17.85
CA GLY A 230 -26.22 23.14 -18.48
C GLY A 230 -25.24 24.21 -18.03
N LYS A 231 -25.58 24.99 -16.99
CA LYS A 231 -24.70 26.00 -16.40
C LYS A 231 -24.41 25.66 -14.94
N VAL A 232 -23.13 25.70 -14.55
CA VAL A 232 -22.76 25.60 -13.14
C VAL A 232 -23.10 26.90 -12.45
N ILE A 233 -24.02 26.84 -11.48
CA ILE A 233 -24.54 27.99 -10.70
C ILE A 233 -23.97 28.05 -9.30
N GLY A 234 -23.16 27.09 -8.89
CA GLY A 234 -22.54 27.00 -7.60
C GLY A 234 -21.75 25.70 -7.44
N VAL A 235 -21.22 25.52 -6.26
CA VAL A 235 -20.46 24.34 -5.87
C VAL A 235 -20.91 23.89 -4.48
N MET A 236 -21.03 22.60 -4.30
CA MET A 236 -21.18 21.94 -3.00
C MET A 236 -19.97 21.05 -2.81
N GLY A 237 -19.41 21.03 -1.61
CA GLY A 237 -18.31 20.11 -1.31
C GLY A 237 -18.31 19.61 0.11
N LEU A 238 -17.50 18.60 0.31
CA LEU A 238 -17.27 17.99 1.62
C LEU A 238 -15.77 17.79 1.84
N ASP A 239 -15.36 17.88 3.09
CA ASP A 239 -13.99 17.78 3.51
C ASP A 239 -13.75 16.51 4.31
N ILE A 240 -12.64 15.84 4.00
CA ILE A 240 -12.16 14.61 4.63
C ILE A 240 -10.84 14.92 5.33
N SER A 241 -10.73 14.58 6.62
CA SER A 241 -9.49 14.74 7.38
C SER A 241 -8.42 13.75 6.89
N MET A 242 -7.17 14.24 6.77
CA MET A 242 -6.02 13.38 6.54
C MET A 242 -5.71 12.47 7.73
N GLU A 243 -6.16 12.81 8.93
CA GLU A 243 -6.04 11.93 10.10
C GLU A 243 -6.71 10.58 9.85
N LYS A 244 -7.88 10.57 9.21
CA LYS A 244 -8.58 9.32 8.89
C LYS A 244 -7.82 8.47 7.85
N LEU A 245 -7.28 9.08 6.81
CA LEU A 245 -6.44 8.37 5.84
C LEU A 245 -5.13 7.88 6.49
N GLN A 246 -4.57 8.63 7.42
CA GLN A 246 -3.42 8.22 8.22
C GLN A 246 -3.74 6.98 9.08
N GLU A 247 -4.89 6.94 9.75
CA GLU A 247 -5.36 5.77 10.50
C GLU A 247 -5.44 4.53 9.60
N ILE A 248 -6.06 4.66 8.42
CA ILE A 248 -6.15 3.57 7.44
C ILE A 248 -4.76 3.07 7.02
N ALA A 249 -3.79 3.98 6.81
CA ALA A 249 -2.42 3.61 6.49
C ALA A 249 -1.73 2.87 7.64
N VAL A 250 -1.93 3.31 8.89
CA VAL A 250 -1.37 2.65 10.09
C VAL A 250 -1.98 1.26 10.29
N GLU A 251 -3.30 1.12 10.22
CA GLU A 251 -3.98 -0.17 10.30
C GLU A 251 -3.49 -1.13 9.21
N GLY A 252 -3.40 -0.64 7.97
CA GLY A 252 -2.88 -1.43 6.85
C GLY A 252 -1.44 -1.90 7.06
N SER A 253 -0.59 -1.07 7.66
CA SER A 253 0.79 -1.43 8.02
C SER A 253 0.84 -2.53 9.08
N GLN A 254 -0.02 -2.49 10.09
CA GLN A 254 -0.09 -3.53 11.14
C GLN A 254 -0.47 -4.90 10.56
N GLU A 255 -1.28 -4.93 9.50
CA GLU A 255 -1.65 -6.15 8.79
C GLU A 255 -0.54 -6.70 7.87
N LEU A 256 0.52 -5.91 7.60
CA LEU A 256 1.63 -6.30 6.75
C LEU A 256 2.77 -6.90 7.57
N TYR A 257 2.98 -8.22 7.45
CA TYR A 257 4.09 -8.92 8.07
C TYR A 257 4.30 -8.55 9.55
N GLU A 258 3.20 -8.60 10.34
CA GLU A 258 3.21 -8.29 11.77
C GLU A 258 3.71 -6.87 12.09
N GLY A 259 3.38 -5.90 11.24
CA GLY A 259 3.76 -4.50 11.39
C GLY A 259 5.16 -4.15 10.88
N GLN A 260 5.84 -5.07 10.21
CA GLN A 260 7.16 -4.81 9.61
C GLN A 260 7.10 -4.17 8.22
N GLY A 261 5.89 -4.10 7.64
CA GLY A 261 5.65 -3.38 6.40
C GLY A 261 5.24 -1.93 6.64
N ARG A 262 5.32 -1.10 5.62
CA ARG A 262 4.86 0.29 5.62
C ARG A 262 3.82 0.52 4.53
N VAL A 263 2.86 1.40 4.81
CA VAL A 263 1.83 1.82 3.86
C VAL A 263 1.87 3.34 3.74
N SER A 264 1.91 3.82 2.50
CA SER A 264 1.76 5.24 2.19
C SER A 264 0.61 5.44 1.21
N ILE A 265 -0.15 6.50 1.40
CA ILE A 265 -1.22 6.95 0.49
C ILE A 265 -0.71 8.21 -0.20
N VAL A 266 -0.76 8.21 -1.53
CA VAL A 266 -0.16 9.27 -2.34
C VAL A 266 -1.23 9.85 -3.25
N SER A 267 -1.39 11.17 -3.24
CA SER A 267 -2.33 11.89 -4.11
C SER A 267 -1.83 12.01 -5.55
N ALA A 268 -2.69 12.49 -6.44
CA ALA A 268 -2.37 12.65 -7.86
C ALA A 268 -1.20 13.62 -8.13
N ALA A 269 -1.01 14.64 -7.28
CA ALA A 269 0.14 15.54 -7.36
C ALA A 269 1.39 15.00 -6.65
N GLY A 270 1.34 13.79 -6.09
CA GLY A 270 2.45 13.17 -5.38
C GLY A 270 2.62 13.64 -3.94
N LEU A 271 1.57 14.19 -3.31
CA LEU A 271 1.59 14.51 -1.88
C LEU A 271 1.18 13.30 -1.04
N LEU A 272 1.84 13.11 0.09
CA LEU A 272 1.48 12.05 1.04
C LEU A 272 0.20 12.43 1.79
N ALA A 273 -0.86 11.64 1.58
CA ALA A 273 -2.14 11.71 2.27
C ALA A 273 -2.20 10.78 3.49
N GLY A 274 -1.31 9.79 3.56
CA GLY A 274 -1.10 8.89 4.67
C GLY A 274 0.31 8.31 4.63
N HIS A 275 0.94 8.08 5.80
CA HIS A 275 2.25 7.44 5.89
C HIS A 275 2.41 6.75 7.24
N SER A 276 2.28 5.43 7.27
CA SER A 276 2.16 4.64 8.50
C SER A 276 3.32 4.77 9.47
N ALA A 277 4.54 4.99 8.97
CA ALA A 277 5.74 5.06 9.81
C ALA A 277 5.99 6.45 10.44
N ASP A 278 5.47 7.53 9.83
CA ASP A 278 5.79 8.89 10.29
C ASP A 278 4.75 9.90 9.77
N ALA A 279 3.84 10.31 10.63
CA ALA A 279 2.81 11.29 10.31
C ALA A 279 3.37 12.70 9.96
N SER A 280 4.60 13.02 10.34
CA SER A 280 5.23 14.29 9.98
C SER A 280 5.53 14.44 8.49
N LYS A 281 5.39 13.35 7.74
CA LYS A 281 5.57 13.30 6.28
C LYS A 281 4.30 13.62 5.50
N LEU A 282 3.16 13.74 6.16
CA LEU A 282 1.91 14.17 5.53
C LEU A 282 2.09 15.51 4.81
N SER A 283 1.46 15.66 3.65
CA SER A 283 1.57 16.83 2.77
C SER A 283 2.97 17.08 2.15
N LYS A 284 3.96 16.23 2.42
CA LYS A 284 5.25 16.29 1.71
C LYS A 284 5.16 15.61 0.36
N LYS A 285 5.98 16.07 -0.58
CA LYS A 285 6.08 15.46 -1.89
C LYS A 285 6.78 14.09 -1.81
N LEU A 286 6.33 13.16 -2.62
CA LEU A 286 6.90 11.82 -2.72
C LEU A 286 8.42 11.84 -2.97
N GLN A 287 8.89 12.80 -3.79
CA GLN A 287 10.31 12.98 -4.08
C GLN A 287 11.14 13.45 -2.88
N GLU A 288 10.53 14.13 -1.91
CA GLU A 288 11.21 14.53 -0.67
C GLU A 288 11.38 13.35 0.29
N VAL A 289 10.44 12.41 0.27
CA VAL A 289 10.46 11.23 1.13
C VAL A 289 11.24 10.08 0.49
N TYR A 290 11.19 9.98 -0.84
CA TYR A 290 11.88 8.98 -1.65
C TYR A 290 12.74 9.66 -2.73
N PRO A 291 13.88 10.27 -2.38
CA PRO A 291 14.68 11.09 -3.30
C PRO A 291 15.13 10.34 -4.57
N ASN A 292 15.42 9.04 -4.44
CA ASN A 292 15.94 8.22 -5.54
C ASN A 292 14.84 7.62 -6.43
N GLN A 293 13.60 7.52 -5.95
CA GLN A 293 12.52 6.81 -6.65
C GLN A 293 11.21 7.59 -6.75
N GLY A 294 11.07 8.69 -6.03
CA GLY A 294 9.78 9.39 -5.94
C GLY A 294 9.20 9.77 -7.29
N THR A 295 10.05 10.03 -8.29
CA THR A 295 9.59 10.32 -9.66
C THR A 295 9.04 9.08 -10.35
N ASP A 296 9.72 7.94 -10.25
CA ASP A 296 9.29 6.69 -10.88
C ASP A 296 8.02 6.15 -10.22
N LEU A 297 7.94 6.23 -8.89
CA LEU A 297 6.74 5.89 -8.13
C LEU A 297 5.53 6.75 -8.54
N LEU A 298 5.74 8.06 -8.72
CA LEU A 298 4.67 8.95 -9.17
C LEU A 298 4.26 8.66 -10.62
N GLN A 299 5.21 8.31 -11.49
CA GLN A 299 4.90 7.89 -12.86
C GLN A 299 4.09 6.60 -12.89
N ALA A 300 4.40 5.62 -12.03
CA ALA A 300 3.62 4.40 -11.89
C ALA A 300 2.17 4.68 -11.47
N ILE A 301 1.97 5.56 -10.49
CA ILE A 301 0.63 6.01 -10.09
C ILE A 301 -0.09 6.66 -11.26
N ALA A 302 0.56 7.59 -11.97
CA ALA A 302 -0.03 8.31 -13.09
C ALA A 302 -0.35 7.40 -14.28
N ALA A 303 0.43 6.33 -14.49
CA ALA A 303 0.19 5.32 -15.52
C ALA A 303 -1.03 4.43 -15.22
N ASN A 304 -1.55 4.48 -14.00
CA ASN A 304 -2.69 3.69 -13.53
C ASN A 304 -2.49 2.18 -13.71
N HIS A 305 -1.26 1.72 -13.46
CA HIS A 305 -0.88 0.32 -13.51
C HIS A 305 -0.08 -0.05 -12.27
N GLU A 306 -0.39 -1.21 -11.71
CA GLU A 306 0.41 -1.81 -10.66
C GLU A 306 1.86 -1.98 -11.10
N GLN A 307 2.80 -1.60 -10.23
CA GLN A 307 4.23 -1.77 -10.47
C GLN A 307 4.96 -2.21 -9.21
N VAL A 308 5.99 -3.03 -9.42
CA VAL A 308 6.85 -3.55 -8.35
C VAL A 308 8.26 -3.04 -8.53
N PHE A 309 8.84 -2.52 -7.47
CA PHE A 309 10.18 -1.96 -7.43
C PHE A 309 11.03 -2.71 -6.40
N HIS A 310 12.26 -3.07 -6.81
CA HIS A 310 13.26 -3.69 -5.95
C HIS A 310 14.42 -2.70 -5.80
N GLN A 311 14.57 -2.10 -4.63
CA GLN A 311 15.67 -1.17 -4.37
C GLN A 311 15.93 -1.02 -2.87
N ASP A 312 17.20 -0.81 -2.50
CA ASP A 312 17.64 -0.53 -1.12
C ASP A 312 17.18 -1.60 -0.12
N ASP A 313 17.28 -2.89 -0.52
CA ASP A 313 16.79 -4.04 0.26
C ASP A 313 15.30 -3.96 0.64
N GLN A 314 14.52 -3.19 -0.12
CA GLN A 314 13.06 -3.06 0.04
C GLN A 314 12.36 -3.58 -1.22
N LEU A 315 11.28 -4.30 -1.02
CA LEU A 315 10.28 -4.53 -2.06
C LEU A 315 9.18 -3.49 -1.89
N ARG A 316 8.89 -2.76 -2.98
CA ARG A 316 7.83 -1.75 -3.03
C ARG A 316 6.81 -2.14 -4.07
N VAL A 317 5.54 -2.11 -3.69
CA VAL A 317 4.41 -2.27 -4.61
C VAL A 317 3.65 -0.96 -4.66
N VAL A 318 3.47 -0.44 -5.86
CA VAL A 318 2.60 0.71 -6.13
C VAL A 318 1.29 0.17 -6.69
N GLU A 319 0.21 0.39 -5.96
CA GLU A 319 -1.14 0.06 -6.40
C GLU A 319 -1.92 1.35 -6.66
N PRO A 320 -2.24 1.68 -7.93
CA PRO A 320 -3.04 2.84 -8.25
C PRO A 320 -4.50 2.63 -7.85
N LEU A 321 -5.17 3.70 -7.47
CA LEU A 321 -6.61 3.73 -7.23
C LEU A 321 -7.22 5.00 -7.82
N GLN A 322 -8.45 4.91 -8.26
CA GLN A 322 -9.22 6.06 -8.73
C GLN A 322 -10.15 6.52 -7.61
N PRO A 323 -9.86 7.63 -6.91
CA PRO A 323 -10.62 8.05 -5.73
C PRO A 323 -12.11 8.26 -6.03
N ILE A 324 -12.41 8.94 -7.13
CA ILE A 324 -13.77 9.15 -7.63
C ILE A 324 -13.80 8.94 -9.15
N PRO A 325 -14.96 8.64 -9.76
CA PRO A 325 -15.07 8.44 -11.20
C PRO A 325 -14.56 9.64 -12.00
N GLY A 326 -13.65 9.40 -12.93
CA GLY A 326 -13.08 10.43 -13.81
C GLY A 326 -11.95 11.25 -13.20
N SER A 327 -11.58 11.06 -11.93
CA SER A 327 -10.44 11.73 -11.32
C SER A 327 -9.11 11.17 -11.81
N LYS A 328 -8.03 11.92 -11.59
CA LYS A 328 -6.67 11.40 -11.71
C LYS A 328 -6.43 10.32 -10.65
N PRO A 329 -5.63 9.29 -10.96
CA PRO A 329 -5.34 8.24 -9.99
C PRO A 329 -4.52 8.75 -8.81
N TRP A 330 -4.83 8.25 -7.63
CA TRP A 330 -3.99 8.24 -6.45
C TRP A 330 -3.26 6.89 -6.39
N GLY A 331 -2.36 6.70 -5.44
CA GLY A 331 -1.65 5.44 -5.26
C GLY A 331 -1.52 5.02 -3.81
N VAL A 332 -1.47 3.72 -3.62
CA VAL A 332 -1.03 3.10 -2.37
C VAL A 332 0.34 2.51 -2.61
N LEU A 333 1.31 2.88 -1.79
CA LEU A 333 2.65 2.34 -1.79
C LEU A 333 2.81 1.43 -0.58
N LEU A 334 3.05 0.15 -0.83
CA LEU A 334 3.44 -0.82 0.18
C LEU A 334 4.93 -1.06 0.11
N GLU A 335 5.59 -1.05 1.27
CA GLU A 335 7.02 -1.31 1.39
C GLU A 335 7.26 -2.40 2.42
N VAL A 336 8.06 -3.40 2.06
CA VAL A 336 8.46 -4.48 2.97
C VAL A 336 9.95 -4.73 2.81
N PRO A 337 10.73 -4.81 3.92
CA PRO A 337 12.12 -5.21 3.86
C PRO A 337 12.27 -6.60 3.23
N GLN A 338 13.24 -6.75 2.32
CA GLN A 338 13.42 -8.00 1.57
C GLN A 338 13.76 -9.18 2.49
N ASN A 339 14.48 -8.95 3.56
CA ASN A 339 14.77 -9.97 4.57
C ASN A 339 13.51 -10.48 5.30
N VAL A 340 12.52 -9.62 5.53
CA VAL A 340 11.22 -10.00 6.10
C VAL A 340 10.42 -10.84 5.10
N LEU A 341 10.42 -10.40 3.86
CA LEU A 341 9.71 -11.07 2.78
C LEU A 341 10.27 -12.47 2.51
N LEU A 342 11.61 -12.59 2.48
CA LEU A 342 12.33 -13.81 2.19
C LEU A 342 12.62 -14.68 3.43
N GLY A 343 12.19 -14.24 4.63
CA GLY A 343 12.40 -14.98 5.87
C GLY A 343 12.12 -16.47 5.75
N PRO A 344 10.93 -16.91 5.27
CA PRO A 344 10.62 -18.32 5.09
C PRO A 344 11.52 -19.03 4.08
N ALA A 345 11.99 -18.33 3.04
CA ALA A 345 12.92 -18.90 2.05
C ALA A 345 14.31 -19.09 2.63
N ILE A 346 14.77 -18.15 3.44
CA ILE A 346 16.07 -18.23 4.16
C ILE A 346 16.04 -19.37 5.18
N GLU A 347 14.95 -19.52 5.92
CA GLU A 347 14.78 -20.61 6.89
C GLU A 347 14.80 -21.98 6.19
N LEU A 348 14.06 -22.12 5.08
CA LEU A 348 14.08 -23.32 4.26
C LEU A 348 15.48 -23.62 3.72
N GLN A 349 16.22 -22.60 3.24
CA GLN A 349 17.60 -22.79 2.79
C GLN A 349 18.50 -23.32 3.91
N ASN A 350 18.42 -22.75 5.10
CA ASN A 350 19.21 -23.20 6.25
C ASN A 350 18.87 -24.65 6.64
N GLU A 351 17.59 -25.01 6.61
CA GLU A 351 17.14 -26.38 6.90
C GLU A 351 17.67 -27.38 5.86
N LEU A 352 17.59 -27.04 4.56
CA LEU A 352 18.13 -27.87 3.47
C LEU A 352 19.66 -28.01 3.58
N ASP A 353 20.38 -26.96 3.99
CA ASP A 353 21.83 -27.04 4.22
C ASP A 353 22.18 -27.99 5.37
N ASN A 354 21.47 -27.88 6.48
CA ASN A 354 21.65 -28.76 7.63
C ASN A 354 21.38 -30.20 7.26
N GLN A 355 20.31 -30.47 6.55
CA GLN A 355 19.97 -31.82 6.07
C GLN A 355 21.02 -32.38 5.09
N SER A 356 21.52 -31.54 4.17
CA SER A 356 22.56 -31.91 3.20
C SER A 356 23.87 -32.28 3.91
N VAL A 357 24.29 -31.50 4.91
CA VAL A 357 25.49 -31.77 5.71
C VAL A 357 25.33 -33.06 6.51
N GLN A 358 24.20 -33.24 7.21
CA GLN A 358 23.92 -34.44 7.98
C GLN A 358 23.86 -35.69 7.09
N GLY A 359 23.20 -35.56 5.90
CA GLY A 359 23.15 -36.62 4.90
C GLY A 359 24.56 -37.02 4.41
N THR A 360 25.41 -36.05 4.12
CA THR A 360 26.78 -36.29 3.66
C THR A 360 27.64 -36.97 4.75
N VAL A 361 27.55 -36.52 6.01
CA VAL A 361 28.29 -37.11 7.14
C VAL A 361 27.83 -38.57 7.36
N SER A 362 26.51 -38.81 7.33
CA SER A 362 25.99 -40.20 7.52
C SER A 362 26.39 -41.12 6.37
N GLN A 363 26.37 -40.66 5.11
CA GLN A 363 26.84 -41.45 3.96
C GLN A 363 28.31 -41.84 4.06
N LEU A 364 29.16 -40.88 4.45
CA LEU A 364 30.60 -41.16 4.70
C LEU A 364 30.81 -42.14 5.87
N GLY A 365 30.01 -41.98 6.93
CA GLY A 365 30.00 -42.91 8.06
C GLY A 365 29.63 -44.34 7.68
N PHE A 366 28.53 -44.51 6.96
CA PHE A 366 28.10 -45.81 6.44
C PHE A 366 29.12 -46.43 5.44
N GLY A 367 29.71 -45.59 4.57
CA GLY A 367 30.79 -46.03 3.68
C GLY A 367 32.00 -46.55 4.44
N LEU A 368 32.43 -45.88 5.48
CA LEU A 368 33.55 -46.31 6.33
C LEU A 368 33.24 -47.62 7.05
N VAL A 369 32.05 -47.75 7.63
CA VAL A 369 31.61 -48.99 8.28
C VAL A 369 31.58 -50.16 7.29
N ALA A 370 31.04 -49.94 6.06
CA ALA A 370 31.02 -50.96 5.01
C ALA A 370 32.44 -51.42 4.61
N ILE A 371 33.37 -50.48 4.49
CA ILE A 371 34.80 -50.80 4.24
C ILE A 371 35.36 -51.65 5.35
N LEU A 372 35.17 -51.30 6.64
CA LEU A 372 35.66 -52.06 7.77
C LEU A 372 35.09 -53.51 7.82
N ILE A 373 33.79 -53.66 7.62
CA ILE A 373 33.11 -54.97 7.56
C ILE A 373 33.65 -55.78 6.37
N GLY A 374 33.81 -55.16 5.22
CA GLY A 374 34.32 -55.84 4.01
C GLY A 374 35.78 -56.29 4.20
N LEU A 375 36.65 -55.47 4.76
CA LEU A 375 38.03 -55.83 5.08
C LEU A 375 38.09 -56.93 6.12
N PHE A 376 37.23 -56.92 7.12
CA PHE A 376 37.16 -58.01 8.12
C PHE A 376 36.70 -59.31 7.53
N ALA A 377 35.68 -59.30 6.70
CA ALA A 377 35.20 -60.48 5.99
C ALA A 377 36.25 -61.06 5.04
N MET A 378 36.99 -60.21 4.31
CA MET A 378 38.09 -60.66 3.44
C MET A 378 39.27 -61.24 4.25
N TRP A 379 39.58 -60.68 5.39
CA TRP A 379 40.59 -61.21 6.27
C TRP A 379 40.23 -62.64 6.80
N LEU A 380 38.93 -62.82 7.18
CA LEU A 380 38.43 -64.13 7.61
C LEU A 380 38.50 -65.17 6.51
N THR A 381 38.06 -64.85 5.27
CA THR A 381 38.08 -65.76 4.12
C THR A 381 39.50 -66.06 3.70
N ALA A 382 40.40 -65.06 3.64
CA ALA A 382 41.82 -65.28 3.35
C ALA A 382 42.50 -66.17 4.39
N ARG A 383 42.12 -66.09 5.67
CA ARG A 383 42.60 -66.91 6.73
C ARG A 383 42.10 -68.37 6.61
N GLY A 384 40.85 -68.57 6.18
CA GLY A 384 40.26 -69.91 5.97
C GLY A 384 40.84 -70.67 4.79
N VAL A 385 41.22 -69.95 3.72
CA VAL A 385 41.79 -70.57 2.47
C VAL A 385 43.29 -70.84 2.61
N THR A 386 44.06 -70.00 3.29
CA THR A 386 45.51 -70.14 3.35
C THR A 386 46.00 -71.09 4.44
N ARG A 387 45.23 -71.36 5.51
CA ARG A 387 45.60 -72.32 6.55
C ARG A 387 45.69 -73.78 6.07
N PRO A 388 44.77 -74.30 5.26
CA PRO A 388 44.92 -75.72 4.75
C PRO A 388 46.08 -75.89 3.77
N ILE A 389 46.48 -74.85 3.02
CA ILE A 389 47.52 -74.92 1.98
C ILE A 389 48.94 -74.88 2.58
N LEU A 390 49.12 -74.38 3.81
CA LEU A 390 50.40 -74.37 4.53
C LEU A 390 50.64 -75.62 5.38
N ASN A 391 49.64 -76.48 5.56
CA ASN A 391 49.71 -77.74 6.30
C ASN A 391 49.82 -78.99 5.41
N VAL A 392 50.02 -78.86 4.08
CA VAL A 392 50.41 -79.83 3.14
C VAL A 392 51.86 -79.56 2.72
#